data_2efa588246a1d9dba409fb9a08330f5a
#
_entry.id   2efa588246a1d9dba409fb9a08330f5a
#
_cell.length_a   1.000
_cell.length_b   1.000
_cell.length_c   1.000
_cell.angle_alpha   90.00
_cell.angle_beta   90.00
_cell.angle_gamma   90.00
#
_symmetry.space_group_name_H-M   'P 1'
#
loop_
_entity.id
_entity.type
_entity.pdbx_description
1 polymer ?
#
loop_
_entity_poly.entity_id
_entity_poly.type
_entity_poly.pdbx_seq_one_letter_code
_entity_poly.pdbx_strand_id
1 'polypeptide(L)'
;MDSFLLNVNDYSDRELEDILALTYPYQHDDIIIKRNDLYVKLVADNSVNGEMKSKITNFLDIASDRLSKIISNGIKLSNTKADKFNELKNTVNEVGDHFIIKREQDMKEAYNAKTTDGLNIGSVGGAPPGIINPINYRTISRALNIDSKFRPNYYQSSSADQKLTLPYKFEKVISMRLAAVEIPLTFYAVSQSLGNNVFVVNWDSSGGVFQNSALVKIPDGNYQTYNNNVANGSGGSLIESVMNGALLSSVAITPAASPYNGVTIQSDLSFNLRYTVDSTSGRSVFALDVSGISAVNLATLVSSGKLSYQIVFGVDSNGSTILNQPLPFFLGWELGYRMNVYESGPGSVVGSNIILPASIVSEGLCYIKGPQYMFIAIDDYNNNVNNYFVSAYSDSINNRNILARINLSNVVNSKGVYQTTETDGLSSQINRSRNYFGPVNIEKMRITLYDEYGRIINLNNMDWSCSLMFECMYS
;
A
#
# COMPACT_ATOMS: atom_id res chain seq x y z
N MET A 1 -52.17 -0.11 16.77
CA MET A 1 -51.47 -1.17 17.54
C MET A 1 -51.30 -2.32 16.57
N ASP A 2 -50.10 -2.44 16.00
CA ASP A 2 -49.83 -3.46 15.02
C ASP A 2 -49.96 -4.83 15.67
N SER A 3 -50.72 -5.72 15.03
CA SER A 3 -50.92 -7.09 15.45
C SER A 3 -49.58 -7.81 15.45
N PHE A 4 -49.00 -8.04 16.62
CA PHE A 4 -47.83 -8.93 16.75
C PHE A 4 -48.20 -10.30 16.17
N LEU A 5 -47.52 -10.69 15.12
CA LEU A 5 -47.63 -12.03 14.56
C LEU A 5 -46.93 -13.00 15.56
N LEU A 6 -47.72 -13.63 16.43
CA LEU A 6 -47.25 -14.59 17.44
C LEU A 6 -47.17 -16.01 16.90
N ASN A 7 -46.93 -16.17 15.62
CA ASN A 7 -46.71 -17.46 14.99
C ASN A 7 -45.25 -17.65 14.68
N VAL A 8 -44.58 -18.60 15.34
CA VAL A 8 -43.14 -18.88 15.20
C VAL A 8 -42.76 -19.24 13.77
N ASN A 9 -43.66 -19.74 12.94
CA ASN A 9 -43.39 -20.10 11.55
C ASN A 9 -43.21 -18.89 10.63
N ASP A 10 -43.65 -17.70 11.06
CA ASP A 10 -43.50 -16.48 10.29
C ASP A 10 -42.12 -15.82 10.48
N TYR A 11 -41.31 -16.40 11.36
CA TYR A 11 -39.96 -15.92 11.68
C TYR A 11 -38.88 -16.87 11.19
N SER A 12 -37.80 -16.33 10.66
CA SER A 12 -36.57 -17.07 10.38
C SER A 12 -35.83 -17.40 11.69
N ASP A 13 -34.98 -18.41 11.63
CA ASP A 13 -34.21 -18.82 12.81
C ASP A 13 -33.33 -17.68 13.36
N ARG A 14 -32.77 -16.84 12.49
CA ARG A 14 -31.99 -15.68 12.88
C ARG A 14 -32.81 -14.59 13.60
N GLU A 15 -34.01 -14.36 13.16
CA GLU A 15 -34.95 -13.43 13.83
C GLU A 15 -35.36 -13.96 15.21
N LEU A 16 -35.50 -15.28 15.37
CA LEU A 16 -35.76 -15.90 16.66
C LEU A 16 -34.52 -15.81 17.59
N GLU A 17 -33.31 -15.91 17.06
CA GLU A 17 -32.08 -15.66 17.82
C GLU A 17 -32.02 -14.20 18.30
N ASP A 18 -32.35 -13.24 17.46
CA ASP A 18 -32.38 -11.82 17.81
C ASP A 18 -33.46 -11.52 18.87
N ILE A 19 -34.66 -12.12 18.77
CA ILE A 19 -35.75 -11.98 19.77
C ILE A 19 -35.30 -12.49 21.12
N LEU A 20 -34.58 -13.62 21.17
CA LEU A 20 -34.03 -14.18 22.41
C LEU A 20 -32.73 -13.51 22.84
N ALA A 21 -32.23 -12.52 22.10
CA ALA A 21 -30.96 -11.83 22.34
C ALA A 21 -29.75 -12.81 22.51
N LEU A 22 -29.69 -13.81 21.63
CA LEU A 22 -28.62 -14.81 21.60
C LEU A 22 -27.46 -14.27 20.76
N THR A 23 -26.23 -14.43 21.27
CA THR A 23 -25.01 -14.03 20.55
C THR A 23 -24.25 -15.28 20.18
N TYR A 24 -24.05 -15.48 18.88
CA TYR A 24 -23.30 -16.64 18.40
C TYR A 24 -21.79 -16.57 18.77
N PRO A 25 -21.14 -17.66 19.25
CA PRO A 25 -21.71 -19.00 19.46
C PRO A 25 -22.46 -19.13 20.81
N TYR A 26 -23.62 -19.78 20.81
CA TYR A 26 -24.42 -20.02 22.00
C TYR A 26 -24.74 -21.52 22.14
N GLN A 27 -25.00 -21.96 23.39
CA GLN A 27 -25.33 -23.34 23.74
C GLN A 27 -26.79 -23.49 24.13
N HIS A 28 -27.23 -24.73 24.33
CA HIS A 28 -28.61 -25.03 24.74
C HIS A 28 -28.99 -24.33 26.06
N ASP A 29 -28.08 -24.26 27.00
CA ASP A 29 -28.29 -23.62 28.28
C ASP A 29 -28.50 -22.10 28.15
N ASP A 30 -27.81 -21.46 27.20
CA ASP A 30 -27.98 -20.02 26.93
C ASP A 30 -29.38 -19.69 26.45
N ILE A 31 -30.00 -20.57 25.63
CA ILE A 31 -31.37 -20.40 25.16
C ILE A 31 -32.34 -20.43 26.34
N ILE A 32 -32.15 -21.40 27.25
CA ILE A 32 -33.01 -21.56 28.44
C ILE A 32 -32.88 -20.33 29.35
N ILE A 33 -31.68 -19.87 29.63
CA ILE A 33 -31.40 -18.71 30.47
C ILE A 33 -32.09 -17.45 29.86
N LYS A 34 -31.86 -17.17 28.59
CA LYS A 34 -32.42 -15.99 27.93
C LYS A 34 -33.93 -16.02 27.84
N ARG A 35 -34.53 -17.19 27.54
CA ARG A 35 -35.96 -17.40 27.59
C ARG A 35 -36.53 -17.09 28.98
N ASN A 36 -35.90 -17.61 30.06
CA ASN A 36 -36.34 -17.39 31.43
C ASN A 36 -36.24 -15.89 31.81
N ASP A 37 -35.16 -15.20 31.41
CA ASP A 37 -35.00 -13.76 31.61
C ASP A 37 -36.15 -12.95 30.97
N LEU A 38 -36.56 -13.32 29.75
CA LEU A 38 -37.68 -12.68 29.06
C LEU A 38 -39.01 -13.00 29.75
N TYR A 39 -39.17 -14.24 30.26
CA TYR A 39 -40.34 -14.62 31.02
C TYR A 39 -40.48 -13.81 32.31
N VAL A 40 -39.42 -13.66 33.08
CA VAL A 40 -39.41 -12.84 34.30
C VAL A 40 -39.78 -11.39 34.01
N LYS A 41 -39.24 -10.81 32.95
CA LYS A 41 -39.59 -9.45 32.52
C LYS A 41 -41.06 -9.32 32.11
N LEU A 42 -41.56 -10.31 31.37
CA LEU A 42 -42.97 -10.34 30.94
C LEU A 42 -43.96 -10.45 32.10
N VAL A 43 -43.62 -11.25 33.12
CA VAL A 43 -44.45 -11.40 34.33
C VAL A 43 -44.47 -10.09 35.12
N ALA A 44 -43.35 -9.42 35.25
CA ALA A 44 -43.20 -8.16 35.97
C ALA A 44 -43.86 -6.97 35.28
N ASP A 45 -44.13 -7.05 33.99
CA ASP A 45 -44.75 -5.95 33.22
C ASP A 45 -46.27 -5.95 33.42
N ASN A 46 -46.76 -4.96 34.14
CA ASN A 46 -48.19 -4.78 34.42
C ASN A 46 -48.97 -4.13 33.26
N SER A 47 -48.30 -3.72 32.21
CA SER A 47 -48.95 -3.08 31.04
C SER A 47 -49.54 -4.09 30.06
N VAL A 48 -49.14 -5.37 30.13
CA VAL A 48 -49.59 -6.44 29.25
C VAL A 48 -50.74 -7.24 29.88
N ASN A 49 -51.81 -7.42 29.14
CA ASN A 49 -52.96 -8.21 29.56
C ASN A 49 -52.56 -9.70 29.75
N GLY A 50 -53.22 -10.39 30.70
CA GLY A 50 -52.95 -11.78 31.04
C GLY A 50 -53.08 -12.75 29.87
N GLU A 51 -54.07 -12.54 29.00
CA GLU A 51 -54.24 -13.34 27.77
C GLU A 51 -53.04 -13.16 26.79
N MET A 52 -52.57 -11.92 26.65
CA MET A 52 -51.42 -11.61 25.80
C MET A 52 -50.14 -12.19 26.41
N LYS A 53 -49.97 -12.14 27.74
CA LYS A 53 -48.85 -12.78 28.44
C LYS A 53 -48.77 -14.27 28.13
N SER A 54 -49.90 -14.96 28.18
CA SER A 54 -49.98 -16.40 27.86
C SER A 54 -49.57 -16.69 26.40
N LYS A 55 -50.02 -15.85 25.44
CA LYS A 55 -49.68 -16.00 24.02
C LYS A 55 -48.19 -15.78 23.78
N ILE A 56 -47.60 -14.75 24.39
CA ILE A 56 -46.13 -14.47 24.28
C ILE A 56 -45.34 -15.58 24.94
N THR A 57 -45.73 -16.09 26.10
CA THR A 57 -45.07 -17.22 26.76
C THR A 57 -45.04 -18.45 25.86
N ASN A 58 -46.17 -18.79 25.29
CA ASN A 58 -46.23 -19.94 24.35
C ASN A 58 -45.37 -19.74 23.09
N PHE A 59 -45.32 -18.50 22.56
CA PHE A 59 -44.43 -18.16 21.48
C PHE A 59 -42.95 -18.36 21.84
N LEU A 60 -42.53 -17.87 23.02
CA LEU A 60 -41.16 -18.04 23.51
C LEU A 60 -40.79 -19.50 23.76
N ASP A 61 -41.75 -20.32 24.23
CA ASP A 61 -41.54 -21.76 24.43
C ASP A 61 -41.33 -22.47 23.10
N ILE A 62 -42.16 -22.22 22.11
CA ILE A 62 -42.02 -22.85 20.78
C ILE A 62 -40.76 -22.36 20.06
N ALA A 63 -40.38 -21.10 20.19
CA ALA A 63 -39.18 -20.52 19.62
C ALA A 63 -37.93 -21.14 20.23
N SER A 64 -37.89 -21.28 21.58
CA SER A 64 -36.77 -21.90 22.28
C SER A 64 -36.63 -23.39 21.93
N ASP A 65 -37.74 -24.12 21.79
CA ASP A 65 -37.73 -25.54 21.37
C ASP A 65 -37.23 -25.71 19.92
N ARG A 66 -37.66 -24.81 19.03
CA ARG A 66 -37.16 -24.82 17.63
C ARG A 66 -35.67 -24.57 17.56
N LEU A 67 -35.13 -23.54 18.24
CA LEU A 67 -33.69 -23.26 18.27
C LEU A 67 -32.88 -24.39 18.96
N SER A 68 -33.42 -24.97 20.02
CA SER A 68 -32.80 -26.14 20.70
C SER A 68 -32.70 -27.37 19.80
N LYS A 69 -33.71 -27.62 18.96
CA LYS A 69 -33.69 -28.69 17.97
C LYS A 69 -32.65 -28.42 16.87
N ILE A 70 -32.48 -27.17 16.46
CA ILE A 70 -31.45 -26.79 15.48
C ILE A 70 -30.06 -27.05 16.03
N ILE A 71 -29.79 -26.65 17.27
CA ILE A 71 -28.50 -26.91 17.93
C ILE A 71 -28.26 -28.42 18.06
N SER A 72 -29.23 -29.18 18.54
CA SER A 72 -29.07 -30.64 18.70
C SER A 72 -28.84 -31.34 17.35
N ASN A 73 -29.51 -30.90 16.29
CA ASN A 73 -29.29 -31.38 14.94
C ASN A 73 -27.93 -30.89 14.36
N GLY A 74 -27.52 -29.67 14.68
CA GLY A 74 -26.23 -29.10 14.32
C GLY A 74 -25.07 -29.82 14.99
N ILE A 75 -25.22 -30.21 16.26
CA ILE A 75 -24.24 -31.03 17.00
C ILE A 75 -24.12 -32.44 16.36
N LYS A 76 -25.22 -33.05 16.00
CA LYS A 76 -25.21 -34.34 15.29
C LYS A 76 -24.54 -34.23 13.91
N LEU A 77 -24.74 -33.14 13.18
CA LEU A 77 -24.07 -32.88 11.92
C LEU A 77 -22.57 -32.56 12.12
N SER A 78 -22.19 -31.91 13.22
CA SER A 78 -20.79 -31.62 13.54
C SER A 78 -20.06 -32.90 13.98
N ASN A 79 -20.68 -33.75 14.77
CA ASN A 79 -20.10 -35.01 15.17
C ASN A 79 -19.92 -35.97 13.98
N THR A 80 -20.90 -36.04 13.07
CA THR A 80 -20.75 -36.80 11.82
C THR A 80 -19.70 -36.19 10.88
N LYS A 81 -19.55 -34.88 10.84
CA LYS A 81 -18.47 -34.22 10.09
C LYS A 81 -17.11 -34.41 10.74
N ALA A 82 -17.03 -34.35 12.07
CA ALA A 82 -15.80 -34.61 12.81
C ALA A 82 -15.36 -36.06 12.69
N ASP A 83 -16.31 -37.01 12.73
CA ASP A 83 -16.02 -38.41 12.52
C ASP A 83 -15.56 -38.69 11.08
N LYS A 84 -16.23 -38.13 10.08
CA LYS A 84 -15.79 -38.18 8.69
C LYS A 84 -14.48 -37.48 8.43
N PHE A 85 -14.21 -36.34 9.14
CA PHE A 85 -12.93 -35.65 9.06
C PHE A 85 -11.81 -36.49 9.71
N ASN A 86 -12.07 -37.13 10.82
CA ASN A 86 -11.13 -38.04 11.48
C ASN A 86 -10.88 -39.31 10.64
N GLU A 87 -11.90 -39.84 9.99
CA GLU A 87 -11.78 -40.93 9.06
C GLU A 87 -10.97 -40.56 7.82
N LEU A 88 -11.21 -39.35 7.26
CA LEU A 88 -10.41 -38.77 6.18
C LEU A 88 -8.97 -38.51 6.63
N LYS A 89 -8.77 -38.02 7.84
CA LYS A 89 -7.44 -37.80 8.42
C LYS A 89 -6.67 -39.11 8.64
N ASN A 90 -7.36 -40.14 9.09
CA ASN A 90 -6.77 -41.46 9.23
C ASN A 90 -6.42 -42.07 7.86
N THR A 91 -7.29 -41.92 6.87
CA THR A 91 -7.02 -42.36 5.49
C THR A 91 -5.86 -41.57 4.85
N VAL A 92 -5.73 -40.29 5.14
CA VAL A 92 -4.59 -39.44 4.71
C VAL A 92 -3.30 -39.86 5.40
N ASN A 93 -3.35 -40.21 6.67
CA ASN A 93 -2.18 -40.70 7.43
C ASN A 93 -1.74 -42.10 6.98
N GLU A 94 -2.68 -42.93 6.56
CA GLU A 94 -2.37 -44.27 6.05
C GLU A 94 -1.82 -44.26 4.60
N VAL A 95 -2.19 -43.27 3.80
CA VAL A 95 -1.80 -43.21 2.36
C VAL A 95 -0.58 -42.30 2.13
N GLY A 96 -0.05 -41.65 3.17
CA GLY A 96 1.11 -40.72 3.07
C GLY A 96 0.91 -39.63 2.02
N ASP A 97 1.04 -38.43 2.42
CA ASP A 97 1.23 -37.15 1.68
C ASP A 97 0.41 -36.82 0.43
N HIS A 98 -0.55 -37.62 0.04
CA HIS A 98 -1.29 -37.38 -1.21
C HIS A 98 -2.78 -37.23 -0.96
N PHE A 99 -3.21 -36.01 -0.73
CA PHE A 99 -4.60 -35.55 -0.82
C PHE A 99 -5.06 -35.53 -2.31
N ILE A 100 -4.61 -36.47 -3.08
CA ILE A 100 -5.08 -36.64 -4.45
C ILE A 100 -6.02 -37.85 -4.41
N ILE A 101 -7.27 -37.62 -4.71
CA ILE A 101 -8.22 -38.70 -5.05
C ILE A 101 -7.58 -39.44 -6.21
N LYS A 102 -6.95 -40.56 -5.91
CA LYS A 102 -6.12 -41.31 -6.87
C LYS A 102 -6.93 -42.18 -7.82
N ARG A 103 -8.22 -42.38 -7.54
CA ARG A 103 -9.07 -43.24 -8.33
C ARG A 103 -10.40 -42.59 -8.64
N GLU A 104 -10.79 -42.70 -9.88
CA GLU A 104 -12.12 -42.31 -10.34
C GLU A 104 -13.23 -43.08 -9.59
N GLN A 105 -12.91 -44.28 -9.09
CA GLN A 105 -13.79 -45.09 -8.26
C GLN A 105 -14.05 -44.51 -6.88
N ASP A 106 -13.04 -43.99 -6.21
CA ASP A 106 -13.17 -43.37 -4.85
C ASP A 106 -14.06 -42.14 -4.92
N MET A 107 -14.01 -41.40 -6.03
CA MET A 107 -14.91 -40.30 -6.30
C MET A 107 -16.34 -40.74 -6.56
N LYS A 108 -16.53 -41.84 -7.29
CA LYS A 108 -17.84 -42.43 -7.55
C LYS A 108 -18.46 -42.99 -6.26
N GLU A 109 -17.69 -43.60 -5.38
CA GLU A 109 -18.14 -44.10 -4.08
C GLU A 109 -18.51 -42.99 -3.11
N ALA A 110 -17.67 -41.95 -3.00
CA ALA A 110 -17.99 -40.75 -2.18
C ALA A 110 -19.22 -39.99 -2.73
N TYR A 111 -19.41 -39.99 -4.02
CA TYR A 111 -20.58 -39.41 -4.67
C TYR A 111 -21.83 -40.29 -4.47
N ASN A 112 -21.71 -41.60 -4.60
CA ASN A 112 -22.78 -42.57 -4.40
C ASN A 112 -23.22 -42.66 -2.93
N ALA A 113 -22.29 -42.50 -1.98
CA ALA A 113 -22.61 -42.42 -0.54
C ALA A 113 -23.51 -41.25 -0.18
N LYS A 114 -23.40 -40.13 -0.91
CA LYS A 114 -24.31 -38.99 -0.77
C LYS A 114 -25.66 -39.17 -1.43
N THR A 115 -25.77 -40.04 -2.41
CA THR A 115 -27.03 -40.28 -3.13
C THR A 115 -27.93 -41.33 -2.41
N THR A 116 -27.40 -42.08 -1.44
CA THR A 116 -28.20 -43.01 -0.62
C THR A 116 -29.06 -42.31 0.44
N ASP A 117 -28.85 -41.05 0.73
CA ASP A 117 -29.66 -40.26 1.67
C ASP A 117 -30.91 -39.64 1.05
N GLY A 118 -31.49 -40.24 0.01
CA GLY A 118 -32.82 -39.89 -0.50
C GLY A 118 -32.89 -38.77 -1.53
N LEU A 119 -31.76 -38.13 -1.83
CA LEU A 119 -31.61 -37.26 -2.99
C LEU A 119 -31.25 -38.12 -4.21
N ASN A 120 -32.26 -38.70 -4.81
CA ASN A 120 -32.12 -39.35 -6.12
C ASN A 120 -31.89 -38.25 -7.17
N ILE A 121 -30.69 -37.73 -7.19
CA ILE A 121 -30.22 -36.90 -8.30
C ILE A 121 -29.94 -37.89 -9.41
N GLY A 122 -31.01 -38.21 -10.08
CA GLY A 122 -31.01 -39.18 -11.13
C GLY A 122 -29.88 -38.98 -12.09
N SER A 123 -29.43 -40.04 -12.68
CA SER A 123 -28.50 -40.29 -13.78
C SER A 123 -28.17 -39.14 -14.79
N VAL A 124 -28.59 -37.97 -14.55
CA VAL A 124 -28.21 -36.74 -15.23
C VAL A 124 -27.13 -36.12 -14.36
N GLY A 125 -25.87 -36.33 -14.67
CA GLY A 125 -24.71 -35.81 -13.94
C GLY A 125 -24.69 -34.31 -13.67
N GLY A 126 -25.74 -33.81 -13.05
CA GLY A 126 -25.86 -32.42 -12.62
C GLY A 126 -25.36 -32.28 -11.20
N ALA A 127 -24.36 -31.47 -11.00
CA ALA A 127 -23.98 -31.01 -9.68
C ALA A 127 -25.18 -30.32 -9.01
N PRO A 128 -25.39 -30.47 -7.68
CA PRO A 128 -26.44 -29.76 -6.97
C PRO A 128 -26.39 -28.26 -7.27
N PRO A 129 -27.53 -27.57 -7.35
CA PRO A 129 -27.53 -26.12 -7.56
C PRO A 129 -26.62 -25.44 -6.56
N GLY A 130 -25.64 -24.65 -7.03
CA GLY A 130 -24.66 -23.94 -6.21
C GLY A 130 -23.34 -24.67 -5.93
N ILE A 131 -23.17 -25.91 -6.36
CA ILE A 131 -21.87 -26.59 -6.35
C ILE A 131 -21.31 -26.56 -7.77
N ILE A 132 -20.24 -25.77 -7.96
CA ILE A 132 -19.44 -25.87 -9.18
C ILE A 132 -18.83 -27.26 -9.20
N ASN A 133 -19.19 -28.06 -10.20
CA ASN A 133 -18.62 -29.40 -10.37
C ASN A 133 -17.13 -29.26 -10.73
N PRO A 134 -16.19 -29.57 -9.85
CA PRO A 134 -14.76 -29.37 -10.12
C PRO A 134 -14.22 -30.40 -11.16
N ILE A 135 -15.01 -31.40 -11.51
CA ILE A 135 -14.56 -32.54 -12.31
C ILE A 135 -14.56 -32.21 -13.81
N ASN A 136 -15.33 -31.20 -14.25
CA ASN A 136 -15.52 -30.95 -15.68
C ASN A 136 -14.65 -29.84 -16.27
N TYR A 137 -13.81 -29.19 -15.45
CA TYR A 137 -12.96 -28.10 -15.96
C TYR A 137 -11.50 -28.53 -15.90
N ARG A 138 -10.97 -28.98 -17.02
CA ARG A 138 -9.52 -29.08 -17.20
C ARG A 138 -8.98 -27.68 -17.49
N THR A 139 -7.94 -27.30 -16.79
CA THR A 139 -7.23 -26.04 -17.03
C THR A 139 -5.90 -26.31 -17.70
N ILE A 140 -5.49 -25.39 -18.58
CA ILE A 140 -4.18 -25.36 -19.19
C ILE A 140 -3.51 -24.08 -18.80
N SER A 141 -2.27 -24.18 -18.31
CA SER A 141 -1.43 -23.03 -18.06
C SER A 141 -0.71 -22.59 -19.33
N ARG A 142 -0.77 -21.30 -19.65
CA ARG A 142 -0.09 -20.70 -20.79
C ARG A 142 0.75 -19.52 -20.31
N ALA A 143 2.02 -19.48 -20.70
CA ALA A 143 2.93 -18.39 -20.38
C ALA A 143 2.94 -17.36 -21.50
N LEU A 144 2.92 -16.08 -21.12
CA LEU A 144 3.15 -14.93 -21.99
C LEU A 144 4.39 -14.20 -21.50
N ASN A 145 5.42 -14.18 -22.32
CA ASN A 145 6.62 -13.38 -22.04
C ASN A 145 6.48 -11.99 -22.67
N ILE A 146 6.74 -10.97 -21.88
CA ILE A 146 6.66 -9.55 -22.27
C ILE A 146 8.02 -8.93 -22.00
N ASP A 147 8.63 -8.39 -23.03
CA ASP A 147 9.88 -7.64 -22.93
C ASP A 147 9.69 -6.27 -23.59
N SER A 148 9.90 -5.23 -22.83
CA SER A 148 9.66 -3.86 -23.27
C SER A 148 10.60 -3.40 -24.38
N LYS A 149 11.70 -4.10 -24.65
CA LYS A 149 12.56 -3.85 -25.80
C LYS A 149 11.85 -3.99 -27.13
N PHE A 150 10.85 -4.87 -27.18
CA PHE A 150 10.09 -5.16 -28.40
C PHE A 150 8.78 -4.36 -28.50
N ARG A 151 8.61 -3.33 -27.65
CA ARG A 151 7.41 -2.52 -27.67
C ARG A 151 7.26 -1.76 -29.00
N PRO A 152 6.05 -1.60 -29.50
CA PRO A 152 5.82 -0.81 -30.70
C PRO A 152 6.18 0.65 -30.46
N ASN A 153 6.66 1.33 -31.52
CA ASN A 153 7.06 2.74 -31.47
C ASN A 153 8.05 3.05 -30.33
N TYR A 154 9.09 2.25 -30.24
CA TYR A 154 10.11 2.26 -29.19
C TYR A 154 10.55 3.66 -28.74
N TYR A 155 10.84 4.54 -29.70
CA TYR A 155 11.33 5.91 -29.43
C TYR A 155 10.26 6.89 -28.96
N GLN A 156 8.98 6.56 -29.10
CA GLN A 156 7.86 7.43 -28.75
C GLN A 156 7.04 6.89 -27.57
N SER A 157 7.35 5.67 -27.11
CA SER A 157 6.62 5.00 -26.05
C SER A 157 7.51 4.82 -24.81
N SER A 158 6.90 4.92 -23.62
CA SER A 158 7.57 4.63 -22.38
C SER A 158 7.63 3.12 -22.12
N SER A 159 8.75 2.62 -21.60
CA SER A 159 8.83 1.23 -21.13
C SER A 159 7.90 0.97 -19.94
N ALA A 160 7.64 1.98 -19.12
CA ALA A 160 6.82 1.86 -17.91
C ALA A 160 5.31 2.03 -18.15
N ASP A 161 4.88 2.42 -19.34
CA ASP A 161 3.45 2.51 -19.70
C ASP A 161 3.28 2.13 -21.18
N GLN A 162 2.82 0.92 -21.41
CA GLN A 162 2.73 0.36 -22.77
C GLN A 162 1.41 -0.34 -22.98
N LYS A 163 0.87 -0.18 -24.20
CA LYS A 163 -0.31 -0.89 -24.68
C LYS A 163 0.14 -2.00 -25.62
N LEU A 164 -0.37 -3.19 -25.36
CA LEU A 164 -0.04 -4.39 -26.11
C LEU A 164 -1.29 -4.94 -26.80
N THR A 165 -1.18 -5.27 -28.08
CA THR A 165 -2.11 -6.18 -28.75
C THR A 165 -1.42 -7.53 -28.79
N LEU A 166 -2.02 -8.55 -28.22
CA LEU A 166 -1.41 -9.86 -28.15
C LEU A 166 -1.43 -10.53 -29.54
N PRO A 167 -0.36 -11.22 -29.92
CA PRO A 167 -0.31 -11.93 -31.19
C PRO A 167 -1.28 -13.11 -31.23
N TYR A 168 -1.72 -13.56 -30.06
CA TYR A 168 -2.61 -14.64 -29.86
C TYR A 168 -3.67 -14.26 -28.80
N LYS A 169 -4.93 -14.55 -29.10
CA LYS A 169 -6.03 -14.34 -28.16
C LYS A 169 -6.06 -15.47 -27.13
N PHE A 170 -5.96 -15.10 -25.85
CA PHE A 170 -6.18 -16.06 -24.78
C PHE A 170 -7.67 -16.17 -24.51
N GLU A 171 -8.23 -17.32 -24.77
CA GLU A 171 -9.66 -17.60 -24.59
C GLU A 171 -9.91 -18.35 -23.29
N LYS A 172 -11.09 -18.07 -22.68
CA LYS A 172 -11.56 -18.74 -21.47
C LYS A 172 -10.56 -18.68 -20.30
N VAL A 173 -9.90 -17.54 -20.12
CA VAL A 173 -8.97 -17.30 -19.02
C VAL A 173 -9.75 -17.18 -17.72
N ILE A 174 -9.36 -17.96 -16.71
CA ILE A 174 -9.95 -17.96 -15.37
C ILE A 174 -9.07 -17.28 -14.35
N SER A 175 -7.75 -17.29 -14.56
CA SER A 175 -6.81 -16.56 -13.72
C SER A 175 -5.61 -16.04 -14.52
N MET A 176 -5.02 -14.98 -14.03
CA MET A 176 -3.76 -14.39 -14.51
C MET A 176 -2.85 -14.14 -13.32
N ARG A 177 -1.60 -14.54 -13.40
CA ARG A 177 -0.61 -14.27 -12.36
C ARG A 177 0.70 -13.78 -12.95
N LEU A 178 1.40 -12.96 -12.18
CA LEU A 178 2.78 -12.58 -12.47
C LEU A 178 3.70 -13.70 -12.02
N ALA A 179 4.34 -14.39 -12.97
CA ALA A 179 5.24 -15.52 -12.70
C ALA A 179 6.66 -15.03 -12.41
N ALA A 180 7.17 -14.12 -13.24
CA ALA A 180 8.49 -13.54 -13.06
C ALA A 180 8.49 -12.08 -13.51
N VAL A 181 9.39 -11.27 -12.94
CA VAL A 181 9.64 -9.90 -13.37
C VAL A 181 11.10 -9.55 -13.17
N GLU A 182 11.66 -8.87 -14.14
CA GLU A 182 13.03 -8.36 -14.15
C GLU A 182 12.98 -6.87 -14.47
N ILE A 183 13.24 -6.04 -13.48
CA ILE A 183 13.15 -4.57 -13.59
C ILE A 183 14.51 -3.97 -13.21
N PRO A 184 15.11 -3.14 -14.08
CA PRO A 184 16.31 -2.41 -13.73
C PRO A 184 15.99 -1.31 -12.73
N LEU A 185 16.77 -1.19 -11.67
CA LEU A 185 16.65 -0.14 -10.67
C LEU A 185 17.38 1.12 -11.12
N THR A 186 16.91 1.72 -12.19
CA THR A 186 17.54 2.86 -12.87
C THR A 186 16.82 4.18 -12.66
N PHE A 187 15.70 4.18 -11.95
CA PHE A 187 15.00 5.39 -11.58
C PHE A 187 15.82 6.22 -10.58
N TYR A 188 15.66 7.54 -10.65
CA TYR A 188 16.29 8.44 -9.71
C TYR A 188 15.39 8.69 -8.50
N ALA A 189 15.97 8.66 -7.31
CA ALA A 189 15.30 9.04 -6.07
C ALA A 189 15.00 10.55 -6.04
N VAL A 190 15.92 11.33 -6.56
CA VAL A 190 15.80 12.77 -6.72
C VAL A 190 15.80 13.09 -8.20
N SER A 191 14.77 13.78 -8.68
CA SER A 191 14.63 14.08 -10.10
C SER A 191 13.74 15.29 -10.34
N GLN A 192 14.08 16.05 -11.37
CA GLN A 192 13.25 17.14 -11.86
C GLN A 192 11.86 16.64 -12.33
N SER A 193 11.80 15.44 -12.90
CA SER A 193 10.53 14.86 -13.35
C SER A 193 9.60 14.49 -12.19
N LEU A 194 10.16 14.22 -11.01
CA LEU A 194 9.41 13.99 -9.77
C LEU A 194 9.08 15.29 -9.04
N GLY A 195 9.74 16.39 -9.39
CA GLY A 195 9.59 17.69 -8.72
C GLY A 195 10.25 17.77 -7.35
N ASN A 196 11.06 16.78 -6.98
CA ASN A 196 11.70 16.67 -5.66
C ASN A 196 13.19 17.03 -5.66
N ASN A 197 13.66 17.81 -6.62
CA ASN A 197 15.07 18.20 -6.74
C ASN A 197 15.33 19.67 -6.39
N VAL A 198 14.36 20.35 -5.78
CA VAL A 198 14.41 21.79 -5.53
C VAL A 198 13.98 22.15 -4.12
N PHE A 199 14.52 23.25 -3.63
CA PHE A 199 14.05 23.97 -2.43
C PHE A 199 14.47 25.44 -2.52
N VAL A 200 13.90 26.25 -1.66
CA VAL A 200 14.20 27.69 -1.58
C VAL A 200 14.89 28.01 -0.26
N VAL A 201 15.89 28.84 -0.33
CA VAL A 201 16.53 29.45 0.83
C VAL A 201 16.20 30.91 0.83
N ASN A 202 15.59 31.39 1.91
CA ASN A 202 15.36 32.79 2.19
C ASN A 202 16.33 33.23 3.30
N TRP A 203 16.87 34.47 3.22
CA TRP A 203 17.75 34.98 4.26
C TRP A 203 17.65 36.48 4.38
N ASP A 204 18.37 37.08 5.35
CA ASP A 204 18.36 38.48 5.71
C ASP A 204 16.97 38.92 6.20
N SER A 205 16.61 38.53 7.43
CA SER A 205 15.33 38.84 8.05
C SER A 205 15.40 40.27 8.68
N SER A 206 15.29 41.28 7.86
CA SER A 206 15.20 42.68 8.32
C SER A 206 13.74 43.02 8.61
N GLY A 207 13.44 43.37 9.88
CA GLY A 207 12.08 43.71 10.28
C GLY A 207 11.07 42.55 10.24
N GLY A 208 11.55 41.32 10.33
CA GLY A 208 10.70 40.12 10.29
C GLY A 208 10.29 39.67 8.89
N VAL A 209 10.87 40.27 7.85
CA VAL A 209 10.65 39.86 6.45
C VAL A 209 12.00 39.53 5.83
N PHE A 210 12.07 38.36 5.16
CA PHE A 210 13.27 37.97 4.42
C PHE A 210 13.43 38.82 3.17
N GLN A 211 14.60 39.39 2.98
CA GLN A 211 14.91 40.33 1.90
C GLN A 211 15.47 39.61 0.66
N ASN A 212 16.07 38.47 0.86
CA ASN A 212 16.73 37.70 -0.19
C ASN A 212 16.16 36.29 -0.30
N SER A 213 16.12 35.75 -1.52
CA SER A 213 15.62 34.43 -1.81
C SER A 213 16.42 33.80 -2.92
N ALA A 214 16.77 32.53 -2.81
CA ALA A 214 17.44 31.77 -3.84
C ALA A 214 16.81 30.40 -4.04
N LEU A 215 16.66 30.00 -5.30
CA LEU A 215 16.25 28.66 -5.70
C LEU A 215 17.49 27.76 -5.77
N VAL A 216 17.48 26.71 -4.97
CA VAL A 216 18.52 25.70 -4.97
C VAL A 216 18.02 24.48 -5.72
N LYS A 217 18.74 24.06 -6.75
CA LYS A 217 18.44 22.86 -7.55
C LYS A 217 19.58 21.88 -7.44
N ILE A 218 19.28 20.64 -7.11
CA ILE A 218 20.24 19.56 -7.16
C ILE A 218 20.03 18.72 -8.44
N PRO A 219 21.09 18.19 -9.03
CA PRO A 219 21.00 17.34 -10.22
C PRO A 219 20.16 16.10 -9.96
N ASP A 220 19.62 15.51 -11.01
CA ASP A 220 18.92 14.25 -10.93
C ASP A 220 19.91 13.11 -10.57
N GLY A 221 19.49 12.22 -9.64
CA GLY A 221 20.38 11.13 -9.25
C GLY A 221 19.93 10.35 -8.03
N ASN A 222 20.77 9.34 -7.72
CA ASN A 222 20.69 8.53 -6.52
C ASN A 222 21.89 8.84 -5.65
N TYR A 223 21.69 9.47 -4.51
CA TYR A 223 22.76 9.99 -3.67
C TYR A 223 23.03 9.09 -2.48
N GLN A 224 24.31 8.77 -2.25
CA GLN A 224 24.72 8.09 -1.03
C GLN A 224 24.71 9.09 0.14
N THR A 225 24.10 8.71 1.22
CA THR A 225 24.07 9.49 2.46
C THR A 225 25.32 9.27 3.32
N TYR A 226 25.99 8.16 3.13
CA TYR A 226 27.17 7.78 3.89
C TYR A 226 28.21 7.09 2.99
N ASN A 227 29.44 7.58 3.01
CA ASN A 227 30.54 6.95 2.30
C ASN A 227 31.40 6.16 3.30
N ASN A 228 31.28 4.83 3.28
CA ASN A 228 32.09 3.95 4.12
C ASN A 228 33.56 3.86 3.69
N ASN A 229 33.95 4.49 2.59
CA ASN A 229 35.33 4.47 2.10
C ASN A 229 36.15 5.63 2.69
N VAL A 230 36.34 5.63 3.98
CA VAL A 230 37.19 6.58 4.70
C VAL A 230 38.68 6.38 4.38
N ALA A 231 39.07 5.30 3.71
CA ALA A 231 40.47 4.95 3.46
C ALA A 231 41.22 5.91 2.52
N ASN A 232 40.54 6.76 1.76
CA ASN A 232 41.16 7.65 0.77
C ASN A 232 41.01 9.15 1.04
N GLY A 233 40.66 9.56 2.25
CA GLY A 233 40.64 10.98 2.63
C GLY A 233 39.58 11.86 1.97
N SER A 234 38.66 11.26 1.21
CA SER A 234 37.55 11.95 0.54
C SER A 234 36.20 11.59 1.20
N GLY A 235 36.16 11.64 2.51
CA GLY A 235 35.07 11.11 3.33
C GLY A 235 33.89 12.05 3.52
N GLY A 236 33.33 12.64 2.47
CA GLY A 236 32.04 13.31 2.54
C GLY A 236 30.91 12.44 1.98
N SER A 237 29.72 12.55 2.50
CA SER A 237 28.51 12.02 1.86
C SER A 237 28.38 12.67 0.48
N LEU A 238 28.05 11.88 -0.55
CA LEU A 238 27.84 12.44 -1.89
C LEU A 238 26.73 13.48 -1.90
N ILE A 239 25.69 13.31 -1.09
CA ILE A 239 24.62 14.30 -0.94
C ILE A 239 25.14 15.62 -0.34
N GLU A 240 26.06 15.59 0.63
CA GLU A 240 26.65 16.81 1.20
C GLU A 240 27.42 17.58 0.14
N SER A 241 28.25 16.90 -0.64
CA SER A 241 29.02 17.53 -1.71
C SER A 241 28.13 18.18 -2.77
N VAL A 242 27.09 17.45 -3.23
CA VAL A 242 26.16 17.96 -4.23
C VAL A 242 25.31 19.08 -3.69
N MET A 243 24.82 18.98 -2.46
CA MET A 243 24.00 19.99 -1.81
C MET A 243 24.79 21.29 -1.60
N ASN A 244 26.01 21.19 -1.08
CA ASN A 244 26.87 22.36 -0.89
C ASN A 244 27.28 22.98 -2.25
N GLY A 245 27.52 22.16 -3.27
CA GLY A 245 27.73 22.67 -4.62
C GLY A 245 26.50 23.42 -5.18
N ALA A 246 25.30 22.91 -4.93
CA ALA A 246 24.06 23.56 -5.34
C ALA A 246 23.79 24.85 -4.57
N LEU A 247 24.09 24.89 -3.28
CA LEU A 247 24.01 26.12 -2.48
C LEU A 247 24.96 27.20 -3.01
N LEU A 248 26.17 26.82 -3.44
CA LEU A 248 27.13 27.73 -4.03
C LEU A 248 26.71 28.24 -5.41
N SER A 249 26.05 27.44 -6.21
CA SER A 249 25.59 27.77 -7.57
C SER A 249 24.12 28.23 -7.64
N SER A 250 23.48 28.43 -6.51
CA SER A 250 22.06 28.80 -6.45
C SER A 250 21.75 30.09 -7.20
N VAL A 251 20.57 30.12 -7.81
CA VAL A 251 20.11 31.24 -8.63
C VAL A 251 19.09 32.04 -7.84
N ALA A 252 19.25 33.36 -7.89
CA ALA A 252 18.28 34.30 -7.35
C ALA A 252 16.91 34.08 -7.99
N ILE A 253 15.87 34.06 -7.18
CA ILE A 253 14.50 34.13 -7.63
C ILE A 253 14.16 35.61 -7.77
N THR A 254 13.77 36.01 -8.97
CA THR A 254 13.14 37.30 -9.21
C THR A 254 11.66 37.08 -9.48
N PRO A 255 10.82 36.91 -8.48
CA PRO A 255 9.40 36.78 -8.71
C PRO A 255 8.82 38.17 -8.99
N ALA A 256 7.94 38.24 -9.96
CA ALA A 256 7.22 39.47 -10.31
C ALA A 256 6.34 40.02 -9.16
N ALA A 257 6.26 39.34 -8.02
CA ALA A 257 5.40 39.68 -6.90
C ALA A 257 6.07 39.54 -5.52
N SER A 258 7.39 39.28 -5.43
CA SER A 258 8.07 39.17 -4.11
C SER A 258 8.88 40.40 -3.80
N PRO A 259 8.95 40.82 -2.53
CA PRO A 259 9.86 41.88 -2.07
C PRO A 259 11.35 41.51 -2.14
N TYR A 260 11.67 40.33 -2.61
CA TYR A 260 13.02 39.79 -2.64
C TYR A 260 13.81 40.27 -3.84
N ASN A 261 14.95 40.87 -3.61
CA ASN A 261 15.81 41.46 -4.62
C ASN A 261 16.70 40.45 -5.36
N GLY A 262 16.49 39.17 -5.15
CA GLY A 262 17.12 38.12 -5.94
C GLY A 262 18.64 38.10 -5.97
N VAL A 263 19.27 38.23 -4.84
CA VAL A 263 20.74 38.08 -4.69
C VAL A 263 21.06 36.59 -4.53
N THR A 264 22.10 36.11 -5.21
CA THR A 264 22.53 34.70 -5.01
C THR A 264 23.16 34.53 -3.62
N ILE A 265 23.03 33.35 -3.03
CA ILE A 265 23.64 33.04 -1.73
C ILE A 265 25.14 33.36 -1.75
N GLN A 266 25.84 33.09 -2.84
CA GLN A 266 27.25 33.38 -3.00
C GLN A 266 27.62 34.86 -3.07
N SER A 267 26.72 35.69 -3.59
CA SER A 267 27.01 37.14 -3.73
C SER A 267 26.91 37.89 -2.38
N ASP A 268 26.31 37.28 -1.38
CA ASP A 268 26.28 37.81 -0.02
C ASP A 268 27.45 37.23 0.79
N LEU A 269 28.52 37.95 0.88
CA LEU A 269 29.74 37.54 1.61
C LEU A 269 29.52 37.31 3.11
N SER A 270 28.38 37.74 3.63
CA SER A 270 28.03 37.58 5.05
C SER A 270 27.25 36.28 5.33
N PHE A 271 26.84 35.57 4.27
CA PHE A 271 26.03 34.36 4.38
C PHE A 271 26.75 33.16 3.78
N ASN A 272 27.05 32.14 4.60
CA ASN A 272 27.66 30.91 4.16
C ASN A 272 26.89 29.72 4.75
N LEU A 273 25.83 29.32 4.07
CA LEU A 273 25.02 28.17 4.50
C LEU A 273 25.69 26.87 4.07
N ARG A 274 25.82 25.94 5.00
CA ARG A 274 26.35 24.60 4.79
C ARG A 274 25.30 23.55 5.11
N TYR A 275 25.30 22.53 4.29
CA TYR A 275 24.53 21.30 4.52
C TYR A 275 25.48 20.18 4.93
N THR A 276 25.14 19.46 5.97
CA THR A 276 25.88 18.28 6.46
C THR A 276 24.90 17.19 6.89
N VAL A 277 25.36 15.94 6.88
CA VAL A 277 24.65 14.82 7.51
C VAL A 277 25.46 14.42 8.74
N ASP A 278 24.86 14.57 9.91
CA ASP A 278 25.53 14.23 11.16
C ASP A 278 25.86 12.72 11.19
N SER A 279 27.14 12.41 11.30
CA SER A 279 27.65 11.04 11.25
C SER A 279 27.16 10.17 12.42
N THR A 280 26.77 10.76 13.52
CA THR A 280 26.30 10.05 14.71
C THR A 280 24.81 9.77 14.65
N SER A 281 24.00 10.76 14.30
CA SER A 281 22.55 10.64 14.27
C SER A 281 21.97 10.31 12.89
N GLY A 282 22.77 10.49 11.81
CA GLY A 282 22.29 10.33 10.43
C GLY A 282 21.30 11.41 9.98
N ARG A 283 21.13 12.49 10.73
CA ARG A 283 20.20 13.58 10.44
C ARG A 283 20.83 14.63 9.54
N SER A 284 20.02 15.26 8.73
CA SER A 284 20.40 16.42 7.93
C SER A 284 20.47 17.68 8.78
N VAL A 285 21.49 18.48 8.55
CA VAL A 285 21.72 19.72 9.25
C VAL A 285 22.03 20.82 8.25
N PHE A 286 21.28 21.91 8.30
CA PHE A 286 21.70 23.20 7.72
C PHE A 286 22.24 24.09 8.82
N ALA A 287 23.46 24.58 8.64
CA ALA A 287 24.14 25.44 9.61
C ALA A 287 24.95 26.52 8.91
N LEU A 288 25.17 27.64 9.60
CA LEU A 288 26.03 28.72 9.12
C LEU A 288 27.50 28.40 9.39
N ASP A 289 28.32 28.53 8.37
CA ASP A 289 29.77 28.57 8.50
C ASP A 289 30.23 30.02 8.52
N VAL A 290 30.63 30.49 9.68
CA VAL A 290 31.08 31.86 9.90
C VAL A 290 32.58 31.97 10.15
N SER A 291 33.33 30.91 9.85
CA SER A 291 34.77 30.81 10.15
C SER A 291 35.63 31.89 9.50
N GLY A 292 35.15 32.52 8.41
CA GLY A 292 35.82 33.60 7.71
C GLY A 292 35.44 35.02 8.16
N ILE A 293 34.55 35.14 9.13
CA ILE A 293 34.00 36.46 9.53
C ILE A 293 34.60 36.93 10.86
N SER A 294 35.09 38.19 10.91
CA SER A 294 35.60 38.76 12.15
C SER A 294 34.50 38.93 13.21
N ALA A 295 34.84 38.82 14.50
CA ALA A 295 33.85 38.88 15.58
C ALA A 295 33.05 40.20 15.56
N VAL A 296 33.66 41.33 15.21
CA VAL A 296 32.97 42.62 15.12
C VAL A 296 31.94 42.63 13.99
N ASN A 297 32.31 42.15 12.83
CA ASN A 297 31.41 42.06 11.69
C ASN A 297 30.28 41.04 11.98
N LEU A 298 30.62 39.91 12.60
CA LEU A 298 29.65 38.88 12.97
C LEU A 298 28.61 39.44 13.95
N ALA A 299 29.02 40.20 14.97
CA ALA A 299 28.10 40.84 15.90
C ALA A 299 27.12 41.79 15.18
N THR A 300 27.61 42.55 14.22
CA THR A 300 26.81 43.48 13.42
C THR A 300 25.81 42.74 12.55
N LEU A 301 26.23 41.65 11.90
CA LEU A 301 25.39 40.82 11.03
C LEU A 301 24.28 40.09 11.82
N VAL A 302 24.61 39.58 12.99
CA VAL A 302 23.64 38.94 13.89
C VAL A 302 22.61 39.94 14.40
N SER A 303 23.07 41.12 14.90
CA SER A 303 22.17 42.14 15.45
C SER A 303 21.24 42.76 14.41
N SER A 304 21.65 42.80 13.15
CA SER A 304 20.83 43.28 12.04
C SER A 304 19.88 42.22 11.43
N GLY A 305 19.93 40.96 11.90
CA GLY A 305 19.12 39.87 11.39
C GLY A 305 19.59 39.28 10.05
N LYS A 306 20.72 39.75 9.51
CA LYS A 306 21.22 39.36 8.18
C LYS A 306 21.60 37.87 8.07
N LEU A 307 21.91 37.21 9.18
CA LEU A 307 22.25 35.81 9.24
C LEU A 307 21.05 34.89 9.49
N SER A 308 19.85 35.43 9.74
CA SER A 308 18.63 34.61 9.84
C SER A 308 18.29 34.02 8.49
N TYR A 309 17.93 32.77 8.48
CA TYR A 309 17.58 32.08 7.26
C TYR A 309 16.37 31.13 7.42
N GLN A 310 15.74 30.85 6.33
CA GLN A 310 14.59 29.96 6.23
C GLN A 310 14.78 29.00 5.06
N ILE A 311 14.44 27.75 5.25
CA ILE A 311 14.44 26.70 4.22
C ILE A 311 12.99 26.34 3.89
N VAL A 312 12.63 26.42 2.62
CA VAL A 312 11.29 26.09 2.12
C VAL A 312 11.38 24.94 1.15
N PHE A 313 10.85 23.78 1.52
CA PHE A 313 10.83 22.59 0.69
C PHE A 313 9.58 22.49 -0.20
N GLY A 314 8.45 23.01 0.25
CA GLY A 314 7.16 22.98 -0.45
C GLY A 314 7.09 23.93 -1.65
N VAL A 315 7.96 23.76 -2.65
CA VAL A 315 8.05 24.62 -3.82
C VAL A 315 8.08 23.84 -5.13
N ASP A 316 7.65 24.50 -6.21
CA ASP A 316 7.76 23.99 -7.58
C ASP A 316 9.15 24.24 -8.17
N SER A 317 9.36 23.81 -9.42
CA SER A 317 10.61 24.00 -10.17
C SER A 317 11.02 25.47 -10.39
N ASN A 318 10.12 26.40 -10.13
CA ASN A 318 10.33 27.85 -10.27
C ASN A 318 10.49 28.53 -8.91
N GLY A 319 10.36 27.80 -7.79
CA GLY A 319 10.44 28.33 -6.44
C GLY A 319 9.11 28.87 -5.89
N SER A 320 7.99 28.66 -6.59
CA SER A 320 6.67 29.05 -6.10
C SER A 320 6.14 28.04 -5.11
N THR A 321 5.55 28.50 -4.00
CA THR A 321 5.04 27.62 -2.94
C THR A 321 3.87 26.77 -3.42
N ILE A 322 3.92 25.47 -3.15
CA ILE A 322 2.86 24.52 -3.40
C ILE A 322 2.21 24.13 -2.08
N LEU A 323 0.93 24.50 -1.89
CA LEU A 323 0.22 24.27 -0.62
C LEU A 323 -0.50 22.90 -0.56
N ASN A 324 -0.79 22.30 -1.71
CA ASN A 324 -1.71 21.13 -1.81
C ASN A 324 -1.01 19.80 -2.14
N GLN A 325 0.31 19.76 -2.07
CA GLN A 325 1.06 18.54 -2.36
C GLN A 325 1.53 17.89 -1.05
N PRO A 326 1.42 16.55 -0.90
CA PRO A 326 1.90 15.84 0.28
C PRO A 326 3.41 16.02 0.49
N LEU A 327 3.83 16.10 1.76
CA LEU A 327 5.24 16.23 2.16
C LEU A 327 6.20 15.24 1.49
N PRO A 328 5.84 13.95 1.30
CA PRO A 328 6.72 12.97 0.67
C PRO A 328 7.12 13.27 -0.78
N PHE A 329 6.46 14.23 -1.42
CA PHE A 329 6.82 14.63 -2.79
C PHE A 329 7.92 15.67 -2.88
N PHE A 330 8.38 16.20 -1.76
CA PHE A 330 9.40 17.23 -1.72
C PHE A 330 10.75 16.67 -1.26
N LEU A 331 11.84 17.33 -1.66
CA LEU A 331 13.19 16.95 -1.30
C LEU A 331 13.38 16.85 0.23
N GLY A 332 12.72 17.71 0.98
CA GLY A 332 12.80 17.71 2.44
C GLY A 332 12.50 16.37 3.08
N TRP A 333 11.57 15.62 2.52
CA TRP A 333 11.21 14.29 3.04
C TRP A 333 12.37 13.29 2.95
N GLU A 334 13.05 13.23 1.80
CA GLU A 334 14.22 12.37 1.57
C GLU A 334 15.40 12.76 2.48
N LEU A 335 15.52 14.06 2.78
CA LEU A 335 16.51 14.61 3.71
C LEU A 335 16.13 14.43 5.18
N GLY A 336 14.94 13.92 5.48
CA GLY A 336 14.49 13.70 6.86
C GLY A 336 13.68 14.82 7.48
N TYR A 337 13.38 15.88 6.75
CA TYR A 337 12.54 16.98 7.22
C TYR A 337 11.05 16.62 7.14
N ARG A 338 10.27 17.04 8.11
CA ARG A 338 8.85 16.67 8.25
C ARG A 338 7.90 17.88 8.19
N MET A 339 8.43 19.05 7.90
CA MET A 339 7.66 20.27 7.60
C MET A 339 8.09 20.88 6.27
N ASN A 340 7.22 21.67 5.67
CA ASN A 340 7.54 22.38 4.42
C ASN A 340 8.46 23.58 4.62
N VAL A 341 8.46 24.17 5.80
CA VAL A 341 9.17 25.41 6.11
C VAL A 341 9.91 25.27 7.43
N TYR A 342 11.17 25.64 7.43
CA TYR A 342 12.02 25.70 8.60
C TYR A 342 12.69 27.06 8.70
N GLU A 343 12.74 27.63 9.91
CA GLU A 343 13.35 28.92 10.17
C GLU A 343 14.38 28.80 11.28
N SER A 344 15.57 29.41 11.08
CA SER A 344 16.65 29.39 12.06
C SER A 344 16.37 30.24 13.29
N GLY A 345 15.41 31.15 13.18
CA GLY A 345 15.23 32.22 14.15
C GLY A 345 16.35 33.27 14.11
N PRO A 346 16.19 34.37 14.82
CA PRO A 346 17.21 35.40 14.92
C PRO A 346 18.35 34.97 15.86
N GLY A 347 19.57 35.30 15.50
CA GLY A 347 20.67 35.27 16.45
C GLY A 347 20.58 36.43 17.46
N SER A 348 21.47 36.46 18.41
CA SER A 348 21.51 37.53 19.39
C SER A 348 22.95 37.90 19.81
N VAL A 349 23.13 39.13 20.25
CA VAL A 349 24.40 39.59 20.81
C VAL A 349 24.15 40.04 22.25
N VAL A 350 24.80 39.35 23.19
CA VAL A 350 24.65 39.64 24.63
C VAL A 350 26.04 39.98 25.21
N GLY A 351 26.31 41.25 25.36
CA GLY A 351 27.66 41.73 25.75
C GLY A 351 28.68 41.38 24.66
N SER A 352 29.71 40.65 25.03
CA SER A 352 30.72 40.12 24.09
C SER A 352 30.37 38.76 23.48
N ASN A 353 29.29 38.13 23.91
CA ASN A 353 28.86 36.82 23.39
C ASN A 353 27.95 36.98 22.18
N ILE A 354 28.34 36.34 21.10
CA ILE A 354 27.58 36.29 19.86
C ILE A 354 26.90 34.91 19.79
N ILE A 355 25.58 34.90 19.76
CA ILE A 355 24.77 33.69 19.58
C ILE A 355 24.28 33.70 18.14
N LEU A 356 24.73 32.73 17.35
CA LEU A 356 24.31 32.55 15.96
C LEU A 356 22.84 32.07 15.88
N PRO A 357 22.18 32.35 14.75
CA PRO A 357 20.94 31.67 14.42
C PRO A 357 21.07 30.11 14.55
N ALA A 358 20.04 29.48 15.02
CA ALA A 358 20.08 28.05 15.26
C ALA A 358 20.27 27.24 13.97
N SER A 359 21.00 26.15 14.07
CA SER A 359 21.06 25.17 12.99
C SER A 359 19.70 24.49 12.82
N ILE A 360 19.30 24.26 11.58
CA ILE A 360 18.07 23.54 11.24
C ILE A 360 18.41 22.06 11.10
N VAL A 361 17.95 21.25 12.04
CA VAL A 361 18.19 19.80 12.11
C VAL A 361 16.91 19.07 11.72
N SER A 362 17.02 18.04 10.87
CA SER A 362 15.87 17.23 10.46
C SER A 362 15.33 16.38 11.61
N GLU A 363 14.04 16.08 11.61
CA GLU A 363 13.39 15.20 12.60
C GLU A 363 13.72 13.73 12.32
N GLY A 364 13.79 13.36 11.05
CA GLY A 364 14.11 12.02 10.59
C GLY A 364 15.54 11.89 10.09
N LEU A 365 15.90 10.68 9.73
CA LEU A 365 17.19 10.38 9.10
C LEU A 365 17.20 10.86 7.66
N CYS A 366 18.36 11.26 7.17
CA CYS A 366 18.61 11.46 5.75
C CYS A 366 18.63 10.11 5.04
N TYR A 367 17.65 9.85 4.18
CA TYR A 367 17.49 8.55 3.55
C TYR A 367 16.98 8.69 2.11
N ILE A 368 17.91 8.80 1.18
CA ILE A 368 17.64 9.06 -0.23
C ILE A 368 17.69 7.74 -1.00
N LYS A 369 16.59 7.01 -1.05
CA LYS A 369 16.53 5.72 -1.73
C LYS A 369 15.46 5.62 -2.82
N GLY A 370 14.64 6.64 -2.96
CA GLY A 370 13.48 6.56 -3.85
C GLY A 370 12.43 5.56 -3.37
N PRO A 371 11.54 5.10 -4.25
CA PRO A 371 10.47 4.21 -3.90
C PRO A 371 10.99 2.87 -3.37
N GLN A 372 10.39 2.39 -2.28
CA GLN A 372 10.77 1.12 -1.66
C GLN A 372 10.08 -0.07 -2.31
N TYR A 373 8.98 0.17 -2.97
CA TYR A 373 8.21 -0.81 -3.73
C TYR A 373 7.53 -0.14 -4.92
N MET A 374 7.14 -0.94 -5.88
CA MET A 374 6.36 -0.50 -7.03
C MET A 374 5.17 -1.40 -7.24
N PHE A 375 4.23 -0.92 -8.05
CA PHE A 375 3.09 -1.69 -8.47
C PHE A 375 3.14 -1.97 -9.96
N ILE A 376 2.85 -3.21 -10.34
CA ILE A 376 2.50 -3.57 -11.71
C ILE A 376 0.98 -3.56 -11.82
N ALA A 377 0.47 -2.66 -12.64
CA ALA A 377 -0.92 -2.62 -13.01
C ALA A 377 -1.10 -3.17 -14.43
N ILE A 378 -2.06 -4.08 -14.60
CA ILE A 378 -2.42 -4.67 -15.88
C ILE A 378 -3.90 -4.41 -16.12
N ASP A 379 -4.20 -3.61 -17.11
CA ASP A 379 -5.54 -3.41 -17.62
C ASP A 379 -5.76 -4.32 -18.82
N ASP A 380 -6.58 -5.32 -18.66
CA ASP A 380 -6.98 -6.28 -19.71
C ASP A 380 -8.33 -5.94 -20.34
N TYR A 381 -8.86 -4.77 -20.00
CA TYR A 381 -10.16 -4.24 -20.47
C TYR A 381 -11.37 -5.12 -20.10
N ASN A 382 -11.22 -6.04 -19.15
CA ASN A 382 -12.31 -6.85 -18.63
C ASN A 382 -12.80 -6.28 -17.29
N ASN A 383 -14.12 -6.11 -17.16
CA ASN A 383 -14.75 -5.63 -15.93
C ASN A 383 -15.06 -6.74 -14.90
N ASN A 384 -14.82 -7.99 -15.24
CA ASN A 384 -15.10 -9.17 -14.41
C ASN A 384 -13.98 -9.48 -13.41
N VAL A 385 -13.45 -8.45 -12.75
CA VAL A 385 -12.33 -8.60 -11.82
C VAL A 385 -12.77 -8.22 -10.42
N ASN A 386 -12.51 -9.09 -9.46
CA ASN A 386 -12.49 -8.70 -8.07
C ASN A 386 -11.24 -7.87 -7.77
N ASN A 387 -11.41 -6.71 -7.16
CA ASN A 387 -10.30 -5.92 -6.69
C ASN A 387 -9.70 -6.59 -5.46
N TYR A 388 -8.61 -7.33 -5.65
CA TYR A 388 -7.89 -7.95 -4.54
C TYR A 388 -6.93 -6.99 -3.83
N PHE A 389 -6.61 -5.87 -4.48
CA PHE A 389 -5.70 -4.89 -3.93
C PHE A 389 -6.50 -3.74 -3.30
N VAL A 390 -6.35 -3.58 -1.99
CA VAL A 390 -7.00 -2.52 -1.22
C VAL A 390 -5.93 -1.76 -0.46
N SER A 391 -5.89 -0.44 -0.64
CA SER A 391 -5.07 0.46 0.15
C SER A 391 -5.79 0.85 1.43
N ALA A 392 -5.07 0.81 2.57
CA ALA A 392 -5.66 1.13 3.87
C ALA A 392 -5.89 2.64 4.07
N TYR A 393 -5.15 3.47 3.38
CA TYR A 393 -5.20 4.93 3.52
C TYR A 393 -5.76 5.57 2.26
N SER A 394 -6.58 6.63 2.43
CA SER A 394 -7.23 7.35 1.33
C SER A 394 -6.25 7.98 0.34
N ASP A 395 -5.08 8.40 0.84
CA ASP A 395 -4.06 9.09 0.05
C ASP A 395 -3.10 8.14 -0.67
N SER A 396 -3.26 6.82 -0.48
CA SER A 396 -2.47 5.84 -1.21
C SER A 396 -3.14 5.46 -2.52
N ILE A 397 -2.32 4.95 -3.45
CA ILE A 397 -2.82 4.49 -4.74
C ILE A 397 -3.88 3.39 -4.55
N ASN A 398 -5.02 3.57 -5.17
CA ASN A 398 -6.08 2.57 -5.27
C ASN A 398 -6.48 2.41 -6.74
N ASN A 399 -5.62 1.74 -7.51
CA ASN A 399 -5.91 1.41 -8.90
C ASN A 399 -6.51 0.01 -8.99
N ARG A 400 -7.65 -0.13 -9.65
CA ARG A 400 -8.36 -1.41 -9.84
C ARG A 400 -7.53 -2.47 -10.56
N ASN A 401 -6.57 -2.03 -11.38
CA ASN A 401 -5.82 -2.91 -12.26
C ASN A 401 -4.47 -3.34 -11.69
N ILE A 402 -4.17 -3.04 -10.42
CA ILE A 402 -2.96 -3.53 -9.77
C ILE A 402 -3.00 -5.06 -9.70
N LEU A 403 -2.02 -5.69 -10.34
CA LEU A 403 -1.82 -7.14 -10.29
C LEU A 403 -0.87 -7.54 -9.16
N ALA A 404 0.22 -6.79 -8.99
CA ALA A 404 1.25 -7.16 -8.03
C ALA A 404 1.93 -5.94 -7.42
N ARG A 405 2.34 -6.07 -6.15
CA ARG A 405 3.28 -5.19 -5.48
C ARG A 405 4.66 -5.85 -5.51
N ILE A 406 5.64 -5.14 -6.01
CA ILE A 406 7.04 -5.60 -6.10
C ILE A 406 7.85 -4.84 -5.07
N ASN A 407 8.48 -5.56 -4.16
CA ASN A 407 9.36 -5.00 -3.17
C ASN A 407 10.74 -4.74 -3.79
N LEU A 408 11.24 -3.50 -3.67
CA LEU A 408 12.54 -3.08 -4.22
C LEU A 408 13.65 -3.08 -3.14
N SER A 409 13.30 -3.32 -1.89
CA SER A 409 14.22 -3.17 -0.75
C SER A 409 15.34 -4.22 -0.71
N ASN A 410 15.17 -5.34 -1.39
CA ASN A 410 16.15 -6.44 -1.36
C ASN A 410 17.31 -6.26 -2.36
N VAL A 411 17.34 -5.16 -3.08
CA VAL A 411 18.37 -4.92 -4.08
C VAL A 411 19.40 -3.94 -3.55
N VAL A 412 20.29 -4.44 -2.77
CA VAL A 412 21.49 -3.72 -2.38
C VAL A 412 22.62 -4.15 -3.28
N ASN A 413 22.76 -3.51 -4.43
CA ASN A 413 24.08 -3.42 -5.06
C ASN A 413 24.16 -2.26 -6.06
N SER A 414 25.17 -1.49 -5.88
CA SER A 414 25.48 -0.19 -6.45
C SER A 414 25.86 -0.19 -7.95
N LYS A 415 25.52 -1.22 -8.73
CA LYS A 415 25.93 -1.31 -10.14
C LYS A 415 24.85 -1.96 -11.01
N GLY A 416 23.72 -1.26 -11.20
CA GLY A 416 22.77 -1.65 -12.24
C GLY A 416 22.13 -3.02 -12.04
N VAL A 417 21.59 -3.29 -10.87
CA VAL A 417 21.04 -4.60 -10.54
C VAL A 417 19.58 -4.69 -10.96
N TYR A 418 19.21 -5.83 -11.51
CA TYR A 418 17.84 -6.18 -11.84
C TYR A 418 17.15 -6.79 -10.63
N GLN A 419 15.91 -6.39 -10.39
CA GLN A 419 15.04 -7.05 -9.43
C GLN A 419 14.41 -8.28 -10.07
N THR A 420 14.62 -9.45 -9.46
CA THR A 420 13.92 -10.67 -9.82
C THR A 420 12.97 -11.09 -8.71
N THR A 421 11.84 -11.68 -9.08
CA THR A 421 10.83 -12.14 -8.12
C THR A 421 10.90 -13.63 -7.82
N GLU A 422 11.88 -14.34 -8.35
CA GLU A 422 11.97 -15.80 -8.23
C GLU A 422 12.30 -16.30 -6.81
N THR A 423 12.87 -15.45 -5.96
CA THR A 423 13.36 -15.84 -4.63
C THR A 423 12.32 -15.72 -3.51
N ASP A 424 11.16 -15.16 -3.78
CA ASP A 424 10.17 -14.96 -2.74
C ASP A 424 9.25 -16.19 -2.60
N GLY A 425 9.20 -16.75 -1.41
CA GLY A 425 8.46 -17.97 -1.10
C GLY A 425 6.94 -17.89 -1.37
N LEU A 426 6.23 -18.94 -1.02
CA LEU A 426 4.80 -19.19 -1.33
C LEU A 426 3.84 -18.02 -1.04
N SER A 427 4.13 -17.18 -0.05
CA SER A 427 3.27 -16.03 0.32
C SER A 427 3.21 -14.96 -0.75
N SER A 428 4.26 -14.84 -1.56
CA SER A 428 4.33 -13.83 -2.62
C SER A 428 3.49 -14.19 -3.85
N GLN A 429 3.26 -15.47 -4.11
CA GLN A 429 2.49 -15.95 -5.27
C GLN A 429 0.99 -15.62 -5.17
N ILE A 430 0.43 -15.67 -3.96
CA ILE A 430 -0.99 -15.38 -3.73
C ILE A 430 -1.31 -13.91 -4.02
N ASN A 431 -0.39 -13.01 -3.69
CA ASN A 431 -0.56 -11.57 -3.85
C ASN A 431 -0.28 -11.06 -5.27
N ARG A 432 0.01 -11.95 -6.23
CA ARG A 432 0.38 -11.61 -7.62
C ARG A 432 -0.55 -12.26 -8.63
N SER A 433 -1.73 -12.68 -8.21
CA SER A 433 -2.72 -13.34 -9.05
C SER A 433 -4.03 -12.57 -9.09
N ARG A 434 -4.68 -12.60 -10.23
CA ARG A 434 -6.02 -12.08 -10.49
C ARG A 434 -6.90 -13.23 -10.93
N ASN A 435 -7.98 -13.48 -10.21
CA ASN A 435 -8.99 -14.44 -10.58
C ASN A 435 -10.17 -13.70 -11.19
N TYR A 436 -10.67 -14.22 -12.29
CA TYR A 436 -11.85 -13.68 -12.95
C TYR A 436 -13.10 -14.32 -12.37
N PHE A 437 -14.19 -13.56 -12.27
CA PHE A 437 -15.47 -14.06 -11.79
C PHE A 437 -16.12 -15.10 -12.75
N GLY A 438 -15.64 -15.14 -13.99
CA GLY A 438 -16.00 -16.12 -15.02
C GLY A 438 -14.94 -16.09 -16.09
N PRO A 439 -14.94 -17.05 -17.03
CA PRO A 439 -13.96 -17.10 -18.10
C PRO A 439 -13.99 -15.83 -18.96
N VAL A 440 -12.83 -15.21 -19.16
CA VAL A 440 -12.67 -14.02 -19.99
C VAL A 440 -11.76 -14.29 -21.19
N ASN A 441 -11.88 -13.43 -22.18
CA ASN A 441 -10.99 -13.45 -23.33
C ASN A 441 -10.06 -12.25 -23.27
N ILE A 442 -8.76 -12.46 -23.44
CA ILE A 442 -7.74 -11.42 -23.38
C ILE A 442 -7.06 -11.33 -24.74
N GLU A 443 -7.19 -10.18 -25.39
CA GLU A 443 -6.61 -9.87 -26.71
C GLU A 443 -5.69 -8.65 -26.64
N LYS A 444 -6.01 -7.72 -25.73
CA LYS A 444 -5.27 -6.47 -25.52
C LYS A 444 -5.03 -6.27 -24.04
N MET A 445 -3.95 -5.60 -23.72
CA MET A 445 -3.69 -5.18 -22.34
C MET A 445 -2.86 -3.89 -22.31
N ARG A 446 -2.98 -3.16 -21.25
CA ARG A 446 -2.08 -2.05 -20.91
C ARG A 446 -1.34 -2.42 -19.64
N ILE A 447 -0.02 -2.28 -19.65
CA ILE A 447 0.82 -2.53 -18.50
C ILE A 447 1.43 -1.21 -18.07
N THR A 448 1.29 -0.90 -16.79
CA THR A 448 1.81 0.34 -16.22
C THR A 448 2.57 0.02 -14.93
N LEU A 449 3.75 0.60 -14.78
CA LEU A 449 4.55 0.55 -13.56
C LEU A 449 4.32 1.83 -12.77
N TYR A 450 3.84 1.69 -11.54
CA TYR A 450 3.61 2.80 -10.63
C TYR A 450 4.55 2.75 -9.44
N ASP A 451 4.96 3.91 -8.96
CA ASP A 451 5.58 4.04 -7.64
C ASP A 451 4.54 3.90 -6.52
N GLU A 452 5.00 3.99 -5.28
CA GLU A 452 4.14 3.91 -4.08
C GLU A 452 3.09 5.02 -3.99
N TYR A 453 3.26 6.11 -4.74
CA TYR A 453 2.35 7.25 -4.79
C TYR A 453 1.42 7.24 -6.01
N GLY A 454 1.52 6.24 -6.87
CA GLY A 454 0.71 6.12 -8.07
C GLY A 454 1.21 6.93 -9.27
N ARG A 455 2.44 7.42 -9.25
CA ARG A 455 3.08 8.05 -10.39
C ARG A 455 3.72 6.98 -11.27
N ILE A 456 3.70 7.18 -12.58
CA ILE A 456 4.41 6.29 -13.51
C ILE A 456 5.92 6.42 -13.29
N ILE A 457 6.58 5.30 -13.06
CA ILE A 457 8.02 5.27 -12.82
C ILE A 457 8.78 5.61 -14.09
N ASN A 458 9.77 6.48 -13.96
CA ASN A 458 10.72 6.75 -15.04
C ASN A 458 11.93 5.82 -14.89
N LEU A 459 12.05 4.83 -15.77
CA LEU A 459 13.19 3.90 -15.79
C LEU A 459 14.42 4.43 -16.53
N ASN A 460 14.49 5.73 -16.83
CA ASN A 460 15.60 6.36 -17.55
C ASN A 460 15.93 5.64 -18.87
N ASN A 461 14.88 5.38 -19.65
CA ASN A 461 14.94 4.67 -20.93
C ASN A 461 15.45 3.23 -20.88
N MET A 462 15.51 2.65 -19.70
CA MET A 462 15.85 1.23 -19.57
C MET A 462 14.62 0.35 -19.77
N ASP A 463 14.86 -0.84 -20.29
CA ASP A 463 13.86 -1.84 -20.57
C ASP A 463 13.72 -2.85 -19.43
N TRP A 464 12.57 -3.46 -19.35
CA TRP A 464 12.25 -4.48 -18.36
C TRP A 464 11.44 -5.60 -19.00
N SER A 465 11.40 -6.74 -18.32
CA SER A 465 10.66 -7.91 -18.79
C SER A 465 9.81 -8.53 -17.68
N CYS A 466 8.76 -9.22 -18.08
CA CYS A 466 7.98 -10.04 -17.16
C CYS A 466 7.39 -11.27 -17.88
N SER A 467 7.05 -12.26 -17.08
CA SER A 467 6.29 -13.42 -17.53
C SER A 467 4.95 -13.47 -16.81
N LEU A 468 3.87 -13.53 -17.59
CA LEU A 468 2.52 -13.74 -17.09
C LEU A 468 2.11 -15.18 -17.34
N MET A 469 1.48 -15.79 -16.34
CA MET A 469 0.90 -17.13 -16.48
C MET A 469 -0.61 -17.01 -16.48
N PHE A 470 -1.25 -17.53 -17.50
CA PHE A 470 -2.70 -17.61 -17.65
C PHE A 470 -3.17 -19.04 -17.42
N GLU A 471 -4.20 -19.19 -16.62
CA GLU A 471 -4.95 -20.44 -16.55
C GLU A 471 -6.18 -20.32 -17.43
N CYS A 472 -6.25 -21.16 -18.44
CA CYS A 472 -7.33 -21.19 -19.40
C CYS A 472 -8.14 -22.48 -19.22
N MET A 473 -9.45 -22.40 -19.33
CA MET A 473 -10.28 -23.58 -19.35
C MET A 473 -10.07 -24.32 -20.68
N TYR A 474 -9.83 -25.63 -20.59
CA TYR A 474 -9.80 -26.49 -21.75
C TYR A 474 -11.24 -26.79 -22.15
N SER A 475 -11.58 -26.52 -23.40
CA SER A 475 -12.90 -26.83 -23.97
C SER A 475 -12.86 -28.14 -24.74
#